data_2927927a4cf793779d5e13f1d8a0037d
#
_entry.id   2927927a4cf793779d5e13f1d8a0037d
#
_cell.length_a   1.000
_cell.length_b   1.000
_cell.length_c   1.000
_cell.angle_alpha   90.00
_cell.angle_beta   90.00
_cell.angle_gamma   90.00
#
_symmetry.space_group_name_H-M   'P 1'
#
loop_
_entity.id
_entity.type
_entity.pdbx_description
1 polymer ?
#
loop_
_entity_poly.entity_id
_entity_poly.type
_entity_poly.pdbx_seq_one_letter_code
_entity_poly.pdbx_strand_id
1 'polypeptide(L)'
;MDWNQVWTTVQNWLTTTGIKILVAIVILILSFTLINWFSRKIMKHGKKLEEKKKVDKTIYKTLSYITKIALKVLVVVGLIAYVGIDTSGITALIASLGVGVGLAVNGTLSNFAGGMLLLITRPFKDDDYIAACGYEGTVEDILICNTKLRTPDNRVIYLPNGKLSTS
;
A
#
# COMPACT_ATOMS: atom_id res chain seq x y z
N MET A 1 -5.08 -51.31 22.69
CA MET A 1 -4.44 -50.01 22.37
C MET A 1 -3.00 -50.34 22.03
N ASP A 2 -2.67 -50.18 20.74
CA ASP A 2 -1.35 -50.65 20.23
C ASP A 2 -0.34 -49.54 20.43
N TRP A 3 0.46 -49.62 21.47
CA TRP A 3 1.47 -48.65 21.89
C TRP A 3 2.47 -48.33 20.79
N ASN A 4 2.77 -49.27 19.88
CA ASN A 4 3.67 -49.09 18.77
C ASN A 4 3.06 -48.18 17.72
N GLN A 5 1.74 -48.31 17.46
CA GLN A 5 1.05 -47.40 16.52
C GLN A 5 0.94 -45.96 17.06
N VAL A 6 0.69 -45.82 18.35
CA VAL A 6 0.67 -44.52 19.02
C VAL A 6 2.04 -43.86 18.93
N TRP A 7 3.12 -44.62 19.21
CA TRP A 7 4.48 -44.13 19.16
C TRP A 7 4.93 -43.70 17.75
N THR A 8 4.63 -44.50 16.74
CA THR A 8 4.93 -44.13 15.32
C THR A 8 4.14 -42.90 14.85
N THR A 9 2.88 -42.80 15.30
CA THR A 9 2.06 -41.62 14.99
C THR A 9 2.63 -40.34 15.60
N VAL A 10 3.04 -40.42 16.87
CA VAL A 10 3.68 -39.28 17.57
C VAL A 10 5.01 -38.89 16.91
N GLN A 11 5.86 -39.90 16.57
CA GLN A 11 7.11 -39.63 15.86
C GLN A 11 6.89 -38.96 14.49
N ASN A 12 5.95 -39.49 13.71
CA ASN A 12 5.60 -38.90 12.41
C ASN A 12 5.03 -37.48 12.55
N TRP A 13 4.20 -37.24 13.57
CA TRP A 13 3.70 -35.89 13.82
C TRP A 13 4.81 -34.92 14.24
N LEU A 14 5.73 -35.34 15.12
CA LEU A 14 6.85 -34.53 15.56
C LEU A 14 7.82 -34.21 14.40
N THR A 15 8.09 -35.16 13.52
CA THR A 15 9.01 -34.96 12.39
C THR A 15 8.40 -34.16 11.25
N THR A 16 7.10 -34.22 11.05
CA THR A 16 6.40 -33.47 9.98
C THR A 16 5.89 -32.12 10.45
N THR A 17 5.00 -32.12 11.44
CA THR A 17 4.33 -30.90 11.93
C THR A 17 5.22 -30.12 12.89
N GLY A 18 5.98 -30.81 13.76
CA GLY A 18 6.90 -30.17 14.70
C GLY A 18 7.99 -29.35 14.00
N ILE A 19 8.59 -29.92 12.94
CA ILE A 19 9.60 -29.20 12.13
C ILE A 19 8.96 -28.00 11.44
N LYS A 20 7.74 -28.12 10.89
CA LYS A 20 7.04 -26.97 10.27
C LYS A 20 6.80 -25.84 11.26
N ILE A 21 6.43 -26.17 12.51
CA ILE A 21 6.22 -25.18 13.57
C ILE A 21 7.54 -24.47 13.91
N LEU A 22 8.65 -25.20 14.07
CA LEU A 22 9.96 -24.60 14.33
C LEU A 22 10.39 -23.66 13.21
N VAL A 23 10.27 -24.10 11.97
CA VAL A 23 10.55 -23.27 10.78
C VAL A 23 9.65 -22.05 10.75
N ALA A 24 8.35 -22.20 11.04
CA ALA A 24 7.40 -21.08 11.09
C ALA A 24 7.80 -20.05 12.14
N ILE A 25 8.23 -20.49 13.34
CA ILE A 25 8.72 -19.59 14.40
C ILE A 25 9.95 -18.81 13.95
N VAL A 26 10.92 -19.47 13.32
CA VAL A 26 12.13 -18.81 12.81
C VAL A 26 11.75 -17.77 11.75
N ILE A 27 10.89 -18.12 10.78
CA ILE A 27 10.42 -17.20 9.74
C ILE A 27 9.65 -16.03 10.36
N LEU A 28 8.83 -16.28 11.38
CA LEU A 28 8.07 -15.24 12.09
C LEU A 28 9.01 -14.21 12.73
N ILE A 29 10.03 -14.67 13.45
CA ILE A 29 11.01 -13.79 14.11
C ILE A 29 11.79 -12.98 13.06
N LEU A 30 12.26 -13.62 12.00
CA LEU A 30 13.00 -12.96 10.92
C LEU A 30 12.12 -11.93 10.21
N SER A 31 10.88 -12.30 9.84
CA SER A 31 9.94 -11.41 9.16
C SER A 31 9.57 -10.19 10.02
N PHE A 32 9.29 -10.41 11.32
CA PHE A 32 8.97 -9.30 12.23
C PHE A 32 10.17 -8.37 12.45
N THR A 33 11.38 -8.92 12.51
CA THR A 33 12.61 -8.14 12.61
C THR A 33 12.81 -7.28 11.36
N LEU A 34 12.61 -7.87 10.18
CA LEU A 34 12.73 -7.20 8.89
C LEU A 34 11.67 -6.10 8.73
N ILE A 35 10.41 -6.39 9.05
CA ILE A 35 9.32 -5.41 9.01
C ILE A 35 9.59 -4.23 9.96
N ASN A 36 10.06 -4.52 11.17
CA ASN A 36 10.40 -3.47 12.14
C ASN A 36 11.61 -2.64 11.70
N TRP A 37 12.61 -3.26 11.06
CA TRP A 37 13.77 -2.56 10.50
C TRP A 37 13.34 -1.64 9.35
N PHE A 38 12.51 -2.14 8.42
CA PHE A 38 11.99 -1.37 7.28
C PHE A 38 11.13 -0.19 7.75
N SER A 39 10.21 -0.43 8.70
CA SER A 39 9.39 0.62 9.30
C SER A 39 10.24 1.70 9.98
N ARG A 40 11.32 1.33 10.69
CA ARG A 40 12.26 2.29 11.28
C ARG A 40 12.99 3.11 10.22
N LYS A 41 13.33 2.50 9.07
CA LYS A 41 13.99 3.20 7.96
C LYS A 41 13.05 4.23 7.32
N ILE A 42 11.77 3.87 7.10
CA ILE A 42 10.74 4.82 6.63
C ILE A 42 10.59 5.98 7.60
N MET A 43 10.48 5.70 8.91
CA MET A 43 10.36 6.74 9.92
C MET A 43 11.56 7.69 9.99
N LYS A 44 12.78 7.17 9.79
CA LYS A 44 13.99 8.02 9.73
C LYS A 44 13.98 8.94 8.51
N HIS A 45 13.56 8.44 7.35
CA HIS A 45 13.42 9.27 6.13
C HIS A 45 12.30 10.31 6.28
N GLY A 46 11.15 9.91 6.84
CA GLY A 46 10.04 10.81 7.10
C GLY A 46 10.43 11.98 8.01
N LYS A 47 11.19 11.73 9.08
CA LYS A 47 11.71 12.80 9.96
C LYS A 47 12.60 13.81 9.22
N LYS A 48 13.47 13.36 8.32
CA LYS A 48 14.31 14.25 7.50
C LYS A 48 13.48 15.11 6.53
N LEU A 49 12.36 14.60 6.04
CA LEU A 49 11.43 15.34 5.17
C LEU A 49 10.60 16.35 5.96
N GLU A 50 10.23 16.02 7.21
CA GLU A 50 9.56 16.91 8.16
C GLU A 50 10.44 18.11 8.49
N GLU A 51 11.73 17.89 8.84
CA GLU A 51 12.71 18.96 9.09
C GLU A 51 12.84 19.92 7.91
N LYS A 52 12.65 19.43 6.68
CA LYS A 52 12.63 20.24 5.45
C LYS A 52 11.24 20.84 5.12
N LYS A 53 10.26 20.75 6.02
CA LYS A 53 8.85 21.20 5.84
C LYS A 53 8.16 20.62 4.59
N LYS A 54 8.59 19.45 4.10
CA LYS A 54 8.05 18.84 2.88
C LYS A 54 6.89 17.87 3.14
N VAL A 55 6.80 17.26 4.34
CA VAL A 55 5.78 16.26 4.67
C VAL A 55 5.38 16.38 6.13
N ASP A 56 4.07 16.33 6.41
CA ASP A 56 3.54 16.33 7.77
C ASP A 56 3.92 15.03 8.51
N LYS A 57 4.26 15.18 9.79
CA LYS A 57 4.61 14.09 10.70
C LYS A 57 3.53 13.02 10.77
N THR A 58 2.28 13.42 10.73
CA THR A 58 1.13 12.53 10.84
C THR A 58 1.07 11.56 9.67
N ILE A 59 1.34 12.05 8.44
CA ILE A 59 1.24 11.24 7.20
C ILE A 59 2.19 10.05 7.22
N TYR A 60 3.49 10.30 7.40
CA TYR A 60 4.46 9.18 7.35
C TYR A 60 4.37 8.25 8.55
N LYS A 61 3.95 8.74 9.73
CA LYS A 61 3.70 7.89 10.90
C LYS A 61 2.51 6.96 10.67
N THR A 62 1.38 7.51 10.23
CA THR A 62 0.16 6.73 9.98
C THR A 62 0.39 5.70 8.87
N LEU A 63 1.03 6.10 7.77
CA LEU A 63 1.34 5.18 6.67
C LEU A 63 2.28 4.05 7.12
N SER A 64 3.33 4.38 7.87
CA SER A 64 4.26 3.37 8.41
C SER A 64 3.57 2.41 9.38
N TYR A 65 2.65 2.91 10.21
CA TYR A 65 1.89 2.11 11.18
C TYR A 65 0.94 1.13 10.46
N ILE A 66 0.14 1.63 9.51
CA ILE A 66 -0.80 0.81 8.73
C ILE A 66 -0.04 -0.27 7.95
N THR A 67 1.02 0.11 7.22
CA THR A 67 1.84 -0.84 6.45
C THR A 67 2.45 -1.90 7.36
N LYS A 68 2.96 -1.52 8.52
CA LYS A 68 3.55 -2.45 9.50
C LYS A 68 2.53 -3.46 10.00
N ILE A 69 1.31 -3.04 10.33
CA ILE A 69 0.24 -3.94 10.79
C ILE A 69 -0.17 -4.88 9.66
N ALA A 70 -0.45 -4.35 8.47
CA ALA A 70 -0.87 -5.13 7.32
C ALA A 70 0.14 -6.25 7.00
N LEU A 71 1.45 -5.92 6.92
CA LEU A 71 2.50 -6.89 6.68
C LEU A 71 2.59 -7.96 7.78
N LYS A 72 2.46 -7.58 9.05
CA LYS A 72 2.48 -8.55 10.16
C LYS A 72 1.30 -9.51 10.11
N VAL A 73 0.10 -9.01 9.82
CA VAL A 73 -1.10 -9.83 9.67
C VAL A 73 -0.92 -10.84 8.53
N LEU A 74 -0.45 -10.40 7.37
CA LEU A 74 -0.19 -11.28 6.23
C LEU A 74 0.83 -12.37 6.55
N VAL A 75 1.92 -12.04 7.24
CA VAL A 75 2.93 -13.02 7.67
C VAL A 75 2.33 -14.04 8.63
N VAL A 76 1.56 -13.60 9.63
CA VAL A 76 0.95 -14.50 10.62
C VAL A 76 -0.02 -15.46 9.95
N VAL A 77 -0.93 -14.96 9.10
CA VAL A 77 -1.92 -15.79 8.39
C VAL A 77 -1.21 -16.78 7.45
N GLY A 78 -0.19 -16.33 6.71
CA GLY A 78 0.61 -17.21 5.84
C GLY A 78 1.33 -18.32 6.61
N LEU A 79 1.88 -18.02 7.80
CA LEU A 79 2.55 -19.03 8.63
C LEU A 79 1.56 -20.01 9.28
N ILE A 80 0.37 -19.57 9.66
CA ILE A 80 -0.70 -20.45 10.15
C ILE A 80 -1.10 -21.44 9.04
N ALA A 81 -1.30 -20.95 7.82
CA ALA A 81 -1.56 -21.79 6.64
C ALA A 81 -0.42 -22.77 6.33
N TYR A 82 0.85 -22.32 6.47
CA TYR A 82 2.04 -23.17 6.26
C TYR A 82 2.11 -24.34 7.25
N VAL A 83 1.70 -24.13 8.49
CA VAL A 83 1.61 -25.21 9.50
C VAL A 83 0.52 -26.22 9.15
N GLY A 84 -0.46 -25.88 8.31
CA GLY A 84 -1.53 -26.75 7.86
C GLY A 84 -2.89 -26.47 8.52
N ILE A 85 -3.02 -25.31 9.19
CA ILE A 85 -4.30 -24.86 9.74
C ILE A 85 -5.09 -24.17 8.62
N ASP A 86 -6.36 -24.50 8.49
CA ASP A 86 -7.23 -23.84 7.51
C ASP A 86 -7.43 -22.36 7.84
N THR A 87 -7.01 -21.51 6.93
CA THR A 87 -7.12 -20.05 7.03
C THR A 87 -8.08 -19.46 6.00
N SER A 88 -8.86 -20.31 5.31
CA SER A 88 -9.74 -19.87 4.21
C SER A 88 -10.69 -18.74 4.62
N GLY A 89 -11.33 -18.86 5.77
CA GLY A 89 -12.23 -17.83 6.31
C GLY A 89 -11.53 -16.51 6.59
N ILE A 90 -10.36 -16.54 7.20
CA ILE A 90 -9.55 -15.32 7.50
C ILE A 90 -9.07 -14.69 6.19
N THR A 91 -8.60 -15.51 5.25
CA THR A 91 -8.11 -15.07 3.94
C THR A 91 -9.23 -14.40 3.13
N ALA A 92 -10.44 -14.99 3.14
CA ALA A 92 -11.61 -14.41 2.49
C ALA A 92 -11.99 -13.05 3.11
N LEU A 93 -11.91 -12.91 4.42
CA LEU A 93 -12.19 -11.67 5.13
C LEU A 93 -11.15 -10.59 4.80
N ILE A 94 -9.86 -10.94 4.77
CA ILE A 94 -8.78 -10.03 4.36
C ILE A 94 -8.95 -9.59 2.91
N ALA A 95 -9.29 -10.52 2.00
CA ALA A 95 -9.54 -10.21 0.60
C ALA A 95 -10.72 -9.24 0.43
N SER A 96 -11.82 -9.47 1.13
CA SER A 96 -12.99 -8.59 1.16
C SER A 96 -12.67 -7.19 1.65
N LEU A 97 -11.89 -7.07 2.75
CA LEU A 97 -11.39 -5.79 3.23
C LEU A 97 -10.48 -5.10 2.21
N GLY A 98 -9.62 -5.88 1.53
CA GLY A 98 -8.73 -5.38 0.48
C GLY A 98 -9.50 -4.78 -0.69
N VAL A 99 -10.57 -5.42 -1.14
CA VAL A 99 -11.46 -4.89 -2.18
C VAL A 99 -12.12 -3.59 -1.70
N GLY A 100 -12.64 -3.55 -0.48
CA GLY A 100 -13.25 -2.33 0.09
C GLY A 100 -12.27 -1.16 0.14
N VAL A 101 -11.06 -1.39 0.63
CA VAL A 101 -10.00 -0.37 0.65
C VAL A 101 -9.59 0.04 -0.77
N GLY A 102 -9.45 -0.92 -1.70
CA GLY A 102 -9.12 -0.65 -3.11
C GLY A 102 -10.15 0.26 -3.77
N LEU A 103 -11.43 0.00 -3.56
CA LEU A 103 -12.51 0.86 -4.08
C LEU A 103 -12.48 2.26 -3.44
N ALA A 104 -12.21 2.34 -2.14
CA ALA A 104 -12.13 3.63 -1.44
C ALA A 104 -11.00 4.53 -1.94
N VAL A 105 -9.85 3.97 -2.36
CA VAL A 105 -8.70 4.74 -2.85
C VAL A 105 -8.62 4.83 -4.38
N ASN A 106 -9.55 4.21 -5.11
CA ASN A 106 -9.52 4.11 -6.58
C ASN A 106 -9.41 5.48 -7.25
N GLY A 107 -10.20 6.47 -6.81
CA GLY A 107 -10.18 7.83 -7.36
C GLY A 107 -8.81 8.52 -7.18
N THR A 108 -8.18 8.34 -6.01
CA THR A 108 -6.85 8.90 -5.75
C THR A 108 -5.78 8.23 -6.62
N LEU A 109 -5.85 6.91 -6.77
CA LEU A 109 -4.93 6.15 -7.60
C LEU A 109 -5.07 6.50 -9.09
N SER A 110 -6.32 6.70 -9.57
CA SER A 110 -6.60 7.17 -10.93
C SER A 110 -5.99 8.56 -11.19
N ASN A 111 -6.14 9.48 -10.24
CA ASN A 111 -5.55 10.81 -10.36
C ASN A 111 -4.02 10.79 -10.32
N PHE A 112 -3.43 9.94 -9.49
CA PHE A 112 -1.99 9.74 -9.45
C PHE A 112 -1.46 9.18 -10.78
N ALA A 113 -2.10 8.14 -11.32
CA ALA A 113 -1.73 7.54 -12.60
C ALA A 113 -1.89 8.54 -13.75
N GLY A 114 -3.01 9.31 -13.78
CA GLY A 114 -3.23 10.39 -14.73
C GLY A 114 -2.16 11.47 -14.66
N GLY A 115 -1.77 11.89 -13.45
CA GLY A 115 -0.69 12.87 -13.26
C GLY A 115 0.66 12.35 -13.75
N MET A 116 1.01 11.10 -13.46
CA MET A 116 2.23 10.48 -14.03
C MET A 116 2.19 10.44 -15.56
N LEU A 117 1.03 10.09 -16.14
CA LEU A 117 0.88 10.06 -17.60
C LEU A 117 1.10 11.45 -18.20
N LEU A 118 0.45 12.48 -17.65
CA LEU A 118 0.61 13.86 -18.11
C LEU A 118 2.06 14.36 -18.02
N LEU A 119 2.77 14.04 -16.95
CA LEU A 119 4.17 14.41 -16.75
C LEU A 119 5.14 13.69 -17.70
N ILE A 120 4.81 12.46 -18.12
CA ILE A 120 5.64 11.67 -19.06
C ILE A 120 5.33 12.06 -20.50
N THR A 121 4.07 12.08 -20.90
CA THR A 121 3.64 12.33 -22.29
C THR A 121 3.66 13.81 -22.66
N ARG A 122 3.48 14.70 -21.66
CA ARG A 122 3.46 16.16 -21.79
C ARG A 122 2.59 16.64 -22.95
N PRO A 123 1.31 16.30 -23.01
CA PRO A 123 0.41 16.78 -24.07
C PRO A 123 0.24 18.31 -24.01
N PHE A 124 0.48 18.92 -22.86
CA PHE A 124 0.57 20.35 -22.58
C PHE A 124 1.62 20.60 -21.49
N LYS A 125 2.03 21.82 -21.32
CA LYS A 125 3.05 22.28 -20.35
C LYS A 125 2.49 23.39 -19.48
N ASP A 126 3.28 23.79 -18.49
CA ASP A 126 3.02 25.01 -17.73
C ASP A 126 2.98 26.20 -18.70
N ASP A 127 2.11 27.15 -18.44
CA ASP A 127 1.79 28.34 -19.25
C ASP A 127 0.99 28.05 -20.54
N ASP A 128 0.68 26.80 -20.89
CA ASP A 128 -0.19 26.49 -22.01
C ASP A 128 -1.67 26.80 -21.68
N TYR A 129 -2.39 27.34 -22.66
CA TYR A 129 -3.85 27.51 -22.55
C TYR A 129 -4.57 26.24 -23.00
N ILE A 130 -5.35 25.65 -22.13
CA ILE A 130 -6.10 24.41 -22.40
C ILE A 130 -7.58 24.58 -22.12
N ALA A 131 -8.41 23.80 -22.84
CA ALA A 131 -9.84 23.64 -22.56
C ALA A 131 -10.09 22.16 -22.25
N ALA A 132 -10.44 21.82 -21.02
CA ALA A 132 -10.64 20.44 -20.59
C ALA A 132 -11.59 20.36 -19.38
N CYS A 133 -12.32 19.25 -19.27
CA CYS A 133 -13.23 18.98 -18.14
C CYS A 133 -14.30 20.08 -17.93
N GLY A 134 -14.69 20.81 -18.99
CA GLY A 134 -15.69 21.90 -18.92
C GLY A 134 -15.15 23.23 -18.41
N TYR A 135 -13.83 23.38 -18.31
CA TYR A 135 -13.14 24.61 -17.95
C TYR A 135 -12.08 24.94 -19.00
N GLU A 136 -11.76 26.24 -19.10
CA GLU A 136 -10.68 26.73 -19.94
C GLU A 136 -9.80 27.72 -19.18
N GLY A 137 -8.51 27.74 -19.51
CA GLY A 137 -7.55 28.62 -18.86
C GLY A 137 -6.11 28.21 -19.07
N THR A 138 -5.20 28.95 -18.46
CA THR A 138 -3.77 28.71 -18.50
C THR A 138 -3.32 27.74 -17.39
N VAL A 139 -2.53 26.74 -17.72
CA VAL A 139 -1.93 25.79 -16.78
C VAL A 139 -0.90 26.52 -15.94
N GLU A 140 -1.10 26.55 -14.62
CA GLU A 140 -0.12 27.12 -13.70
C GLU A 140 0.88 26.10 -13.17
N ASP A 141 0.41 24.84 -12.93
CA ASP A 141 1.26 23.78 -12.38
C ASP A 141 0.58 22.41 -12.57
N ILE A 142 1.38 21.40 -12.89
CA ILE A 142 0.94 20.01 -12.97
C ILE A 142 1.39 19.28 -11.72
N LEU A 143 0.48 19.16 -10.74
CA LEU A 143 0.72 18.46 -9.48
C LEU A 143 0.51 16.94 -9.65
N ILE A 144 0.86 16.17 -8.63
CA ILE A 144 0.81 14.70 -8.67
C ILE A 144 -0.62 14.16 -8.95
N CYS A 145 -1.65 14.75 -8.32
CA CYS A 145 -3.03 14.25 -8.42
C CYS A 145 -3.98 15.21 -9.14
N ASN A 146 -3.58 16.45 -9.34
CA ASN A 146 -4.38 17.47 -9.99
C ASN A 146 -3.50 18.44 -10.77
N THR A 147 -4.10 19.10 -11.76
CA THR A 147 -3.49 20.21 -12.52
C THR A 147 -4.16 21.51 -12.10
N LYS A 148 -3.36 22.50 -11.80
CA LYS A 148 -3.78 23.84 -11.42
C LYS A 148 -3.99 24.69 -12.67
N LEU A 149 -5.19 25.21 -12.84
CA LEU A 149 -5.57 26.03 -14.00
C LEU A 149 -5.99 27.41 -13.53
N ARG A 150 -5.56 28.46 -14.21
CA ARG A 150 -6.03 29.83 -14.03
C ARG A 150 -6.96 30.22 -15.18
N THR A 151 -8.21 30.48 -14.84
CA THR A 151 -9.23 30.90 -15.82
C THR A 151 -9.06 32.37 -16.23
N PRO A 152 -9.67 32.83 -17.36
CA PRO A 152 -9.59 34.21 -17.81
C PRO A 152 -10.14 35.24 -16.81
N ASP A 153 -11.10 34.85 -15.97
CA ASP A 153 -11.63 35.65 -14.86
C ASP A 153 -10.76 35.57 -13.58
N ASN A 154 -9.52 35.11 -13.72
CA ASN A 154 -8.49 35.05 -12.68
C ASN A 154 -8.83 34.12 -11.50
N ARG A 155 -9.72 33.13 -11.68
CA ARG A 155 -9.99 32.08 -10.70
C ARG A 155 -8.99 30.94 -10.85
N VAL A 156 -8.62 30.34 -9.72
CA VAL A 156 -7.77 29.14 -9.68
C VAL A 156 -8.65 27.91 -9.53
N ILE A 157 -8.51 26.96 -10.45
CA ILE A 157 -9.26 25.70 -10.48
C ILE A 157 -8.25 24.54 -10.40
N TYR A 158 -8.61 23.50 -9.65
CA TYR A 158 -7.86 22.25 -9.58
C TYR A 158 -8.60 21.15 -10.33
N LEU A 159 -8.07 20.74 -11.47
CA LEU A 159 -8.64 19.65 -12.29
C LEU A 159 -8.03 18.31 -11.90
N PRO A 160 -8.84 17.28 -11.59
CA PRO A 160 -8.33 15.95 -11.28
C PRO A 160 -7.60 15.34 -12.49
N ASN A 161 -6.34 14.94 -12.32
CA ASN A 161 -5.50 14.42 -13.41
C ASN A 161 -6.06 13.16 -14.06
N GLY A 162 -6.76 12.31 -13.30
CA GLY A 162 -7.39 11.10 -13.84
C GLY A 162 -8.46 11.39 -14.89
N LYS A 163 -9.21 12.49 -14.74
CA LYS A 163 -10.16 12.96 -15.75
C LYS A 163 -9.45 13.66 -16.90
N LEU A 164 -8.47 14.51 -16.57
CA LEU A 164 -7.73 15.31 -17.55
C LEU A 164 -6.92 14.46 -18.53
N SER A 165 -6.39 13.32 -18.07
CA SER A 165 -5.62 12.40 -18.91
C SER A 165 -6.47 11.56 -19.88
N THR A 166 -7.80 11.59 -19.74
CA THR A 166 -8.76 10.83 -20.56
C THR A 166 -9.73 11.71 -21.34
N SER A 167 -9.61 13.03 -21.22
CA SER A 167 -10.43 14.03 -21.92
C SER A 167 -9.86 14.45 -23.27
#